data_02c54a2454f3485e15016e377428b3f9
#
_entry.id   02c54a2454f3485e15016e377428b3f9
#
_cell.length_a   1.000
_cell.length_b   1.000
_cell.length_c   1.000
_cell.angle_alpha   90.00
_cell.angle_beta   90.00
_cell.angle_gamma   90.00
#
_symmetry.space_group_name_H-M   'P 1'
#
loop_
_entity.id
_entity.type
_entity.pdbx_description
1 polymer ?
#
loop_
_entity_poly.entity_id
_entity_poly.type
_entity_poly.pdbx_seq_one_letter_code
_entity_poly.pdbx_strand_id
1 'polypeptide(L)'
;MTLHSHSSVIPQTTARPAAGRTDRRAPRRTARRGFTLLEMMLVVMIIGILATVVVVNFGGSSDKVRKQVTKSRLGQVKSELLTYNLQFGTYPPSIDIMMTLRPPSFEKLPKDGWDHLFNYAYPGSTGDTNKPYDLYSNGKDNLSGNEDDVDIWNMDAP
;
A
#
# COMPACT_ATOMS: atom_id res chain seq x y z
N MET A 1 46.78 97.26 29.93
CA MET A 1 47.99 97.13 29.10
C MET A 1 47.63 96.14 28.01
N THR A 2 47.02 96.67 26.98
CA THR A 2 47.40 96.77 25.57
C THR A 2 48.05 95.44 25.02
N LEU A 3 47.51 94.81 24.04
CA LEU A 3 47.67 94.97 22.59
C LEU A 3 46.96 93.82 21.80
N HIS A 4 46.20 94.18 20.90
CA HIS A 4 46.19 94.04 19.44
C HIS A 4 46.07 92.60 18.92
N SER A 5 44.91 92.27 18.39
CA SER A 5 44.52 92.39 16.97
C SER A 5 45.54 91.81 15.94
N HIS A 6 45.10 90.72 15.33
CA HIS A 6 45.23 90.61 13.85
C HIS A 6 44.22 89.59 13.28
N SER A 7 43.37 90.20 12.55
CA SER A 7 42.42 89.50 11.65
C SER A 7 43.22 89.02 10.45
N SER A 8 43.09 87.75 10.08
CA SER A 8 43.41 87.26 8.77
C SER A 8 42.27 86.50 8.16
N VAL A 9 41.72 87.18 7.19
CA VAL A 9 40.63 86.64 6.33
C VAL A 9 41.24 85.58 5.40
N ILE A 10 40.69 84.37 5.47
CA ILE A 10 41.02 83.34 4.50
C ILE A 10 39.81 83.19 3.53
N PRO A 11 40.04 83.22 2.20
CA PRO A 11 38.93 83.08 1.24
C PRO A 11 38.35 81.67 1.24
N GLN A 12 37.07 81.61 1.33
CA GLN A 12 36.32 80.36 1.18
C GLN A 12 36.28 79.88 -0.26
N THR A 13 37.02 78.81 -0.54
CA THR A 13 36.92 78.07 -1.79
C THR A 13 35.64 77.20 -1.76
N THR A 14 34.64 77.58 -2.53
CA THR A 14 33.45 76.83 -2.74
C THR A 14 33.79 75.55 -3.50
N ALA A 15 33.90 74.40 -2.79
CA ALA A 15 33.99 73.08 -3.40
C ALA A 15 32.61 72.65 -3.89
N ARG A 16 32.49 72.49 -5.17
CA ARG A 16 31.33 71.99 -5.90
C ARG A 16 31.10 70.53 -5.52
N PRO A 17 29.85 70.08 -5.07
CA PRO A 17 29.63 68.67 -4.79
C PRO A 17 29.63 67.88 -6.10
N ALA A 18 30.50 66.86 -6.13
CA ALA A 18 30.51 65.86 -7.19
C ALA A 18 29.20 65.11 -7.22
N ALA A 19 28.54 65.15 -8.36
CA ALA A 19 27.29 64.38 -8.61
C ALA A 19 27.56 62.90 -8.46
N GLY A 20 27.04 62.28 -7.37
CA GLY A 20 27.06 60.85 -7.15
C GLY A 20 26.29 60.16 -8.25
N ARG A 21 27.02 59.41 -9.06
CA ARG A 21 26.48 58.53 -10.09
C ARG A 21 25.80 57.37 -9.36
N THR A 22 24.48 57.45 -9.14
CA THR A 22 23.68 56.33 -8.66
C THR A 22 23.64 55.29 -9.77
N ASP A 23 24.45 54.26 -9.62
CA ASP A 23 24.43 53.08 -10.46
C ASP A 23 23.13 52.33 -10.18
N ARG A 24 22.04 52.67 -10.91
CA ARG A 24 20.79 51.97 -10.90
C ARG A 24 21.00 50.63 -11.60
N ARG A 25 21.53 49.63 -10.89
CA ARG A 25 21.45 48.24 -11.32
C ARG A 25 19.99 47.87 -11.44
N ALA A 26 19.49 47.83 -12.67
CA ALA A 26 18.18 47.31 -12.99
C ALA A 26 18.09 45.86 -12.44
N PRO A 27 17.01 45.49 -11.75
CA PRO A 27 16.83 44.11 -11.27
C PRO A 27 16.84 43.19 -12.50
N ARG A 28 17.77 42.22 -12.50
CA ARG A 28 17.74 41.14 -13.49
C ARG A 28 16.40 40.40 -13.32
N ARG A 29 15.48 40.64 -14.21
CA ARG A 29 14.26 39.83 -14.37
C ARG A 29 14.73 38.43 -14.67
N THR A 30 14.71 37.55 -13.66
CA THR A 30 14.78 36.11 -13.87
C THR A 30 13.57 35.73 -14.71
N ALA A 31 13.78 35.41 -15.96
CA ALA A 31 12.75 34.90 -16.85
C ALA A 31 12.22 33.63 -16.21
N ARG A 32 11.00 33.67 -15.65
CA ARG A 32 10.30 32.48 -15.23
C ARG A 32 10.05 31.69 -16.51
N ARG A 33 10.73 30.56 -16.64
CA ARG A 33 10.49 29.60 -17.70
C ARG A 33 9.08 29.05 -17.49
N GLY A 34 8.13 29.50 -18.27
CA GLY A 34 6.80 28.90 -18.35
C GLY A 34 6.93 27.54 -19.03
N PHE A 35 6.10 26.58 -18.60
CA PHE A 35 6.01 25.30 -19.29
C PHE A 35 5.46 25.52 -20.71
N THR A 36 6.03 24.80 -21.66
CA THR A 36 5.53 24.84 -23.04
C THR A 36 4.27 23.97 -23.18
N LEU A 37 3.38 24.32 -24.09
CA LEU A 37 2.18 23.53 -24.39
C LEU A 37 2.57 22.11 -24.84
N LEU A 38 3.65 21.97 -25.60
CA LEU A 38 4.19 20.68 -26.03
C LEU A 38 4.65 19.80 -24.84
N GLU A 39 5.28 20.41 -23.82
CA GLU A 39 5.71 19.69 -22.63
C GLU A 39 4.54 19.14 -21.83
N MET A 40 3.44 19.92 -21.71
CA MET A 40 2.21 19.43 -21.07
C MET A 40 1.53 18.34 -21.89
N MET A 41 1.50 18.45 -23.24
CA MET A 41 0.97 17.39 -24.09
C MET A 41 1.76 16.08 -23.96
N LEU A 42 3.09 16.17 -23.89
CA LEU A 42 3.95 14.98 -23.70
C LEU A 42 3.69 14.31 -22.35
N VAL A 43 3.57 15.10 -21.28
CA VAL A 43 3.27 14.56 -19.94
C VAL A 43 1.94 13.84 -19.89
N VAL A 44 0.87 14.47 -20.46
CA VAL A 44 -0.47 13.85 -20.50
C VAL A 44 -0.45 12.57 -21.34
N MET A 45 0.28 12.55 -22.45
CA MET A 45 0.44 11.36 -23.29
C MET A 45 1.12 10.21 -22.51
N ILE A 46 2.20 10.50 -21.80
CA ILE A 46 2.91 9.49 -21.00
C ILE A 46 2.02 8.96 -19.87
N ILE A 47 1.32 9.86 -19.14
CA ILE A 47 0.39 9.45 -18.08
C ILE A 47 -0.75 8.60 -18.66
N GLY A 48 -1.28 8.95 -19.83
CA GLY A 48 -2.32 8.18 -20.51
C GLY A 48 -1.86 6.75 -20.85
N ILE A 49 -0.66 6.59 -21.37
CA ILE A 49 -0.08 5.27 -21.68
C ILE A 49 0.15 4.46 -20.39
N LEU A 50 0.71 5.08 -19.35
CA LEU A 50 0.94 4.41 -18.07
C LEU A 50 -0.38 3.99 -17.40
N ALA A 51 -1.42 4.83 -17.47
CA ALA A 51 -2.73 4.52 -16.92
C ALA A 51 -3.37 3.28 -17.58
N THR A 52 -3.23 3.11 -18.89
CA THR A 52 -3.76 1.93 -19.59
C THR A 52 -3.07 0.64 -19.17
N VAL A 53 -1.74 0.65 -18.97
CA VAL A 53 -0.97 -0.52 -18.52
C VAL A 53 -1.39 -0.93 -17.10
N VAL A 54 -1.64 0.02 -16.22
CA VAL A 54 -2.08 -0.25 -14.84
C VAL A 54 -3.43 -0.95 -14.82
N VAL A 55 -4.43 -0.44 -15.55
CA VAL A 55 -5.79 -1.00 -15.56
C VAL A 55 -5.83 -2.46 -16.03
N VAL A 56 -5.06 -2.82 -17.07
CA VAL A 56 -5.05 -4.18 -17.64
C VAL A 56 -4.42 -5.20 -16.68
N ASN A 57 -3.46 -4.81 -15.88
CA ASN A 57 -2.76 -5.74 -14.96
C ASN A 57 -3.51 -6.01 -13.64
N PHE A 58 -4.40 -5.13 -13.19
CA PHE A 58 -5.08 -5.30 -11.89
C PHE A 58 -6.31 -6.22 -11.94
N GLY A 59 -6.99 -6.38 -13.07
CA GLY A 59 -8.25 -7.14 -13.15
C GLY A 59 -8.10 -8.66 -13.02
N GLY A 60 -7.06 -9.26 -13.60
CA GLY A 60 -6.84 -10.71 -13.58
C GLY A 60 -5.84 -11.21 -12.53
N SER A 61 -4.91 -10.35 -12.11
CA SER A 61 -3.90 -10.69 -11.09
C SER A 61 -4.49 -10.81 -9.68
N SER A 62 -5.52 -10.04 -9.36
CA SER A 62 -6.04 -9.99 -7.99
C SER A 62 -6.73 -11.30 -7.60
N ASP A 63 -7.47 -11.96 -8.50
CA ASP A 63 -8.14 -13.22 -8.19
C ASP A 63 -7.15 -14.38 -8.02
N LYS A 64 -6.08 -14.43 -8.83
CA LYS A 64 -4.99 -15.41 -8.65
C LYS A 64 -4.29 -15.25 -7.31
N VAL A 65 -4.01 -14.01 -6.91
CA VAL A 65 -3.40 -13.70 -5.61
C VAL A 65 -4.34 -14.08 -4.47
N ARG A 66 -5.64 -13.75 -4.57
CA ARG A 66 -6.65 -14.13 -3.59
C ARG A 66 -6.78 -15.65 -3.45
N LYS A 67 -6.81 -16.39 -4.57
CA LYS A 67 -6.81 -17.85 -4.57
C LYS A 67 -5.55 -18.42 -3.90
N GLN A 68 -4.38 -17.83 -4.14
CA GLN A 68 -3.13 -18.24 -3.48
C GLN A 68 -3.15 -17.96 -1.97
N VAL A 69 -3.67 -16.81 -1.55
CA VAL A 69 -3.89 -16.48 -0.14
C VAL A 69 -4.85 -17.48 0.52
N THR A 70 -5.94 -17.84 -0.17
CA THR A 70 -6.90 -18.85 0.29
C THR A 70 -6.23 -20.20 0.51
N LYS A 71 -5.46 -20.69 -0.46
CA LYS A 71 -4.69 -21.93 -0.34
C LYS A 71 -3.74 -21.92 0.86
N SER A 72 -3.01 -20.82 1.05
CA SER A 72 -2.10 -20.67 2.20
C SER A 72 -2.84 -20.71 3.54
N ARG A 73 -3.98 -20.03 3.64
CA ARG A 73 -4.80 -20.02 4.86
C ARG A 73 -5.46 -21.37 5.14
N LEU A 74 -5.95 -22.06 4.10
CA LEU A 74 -6.44 -23.44 4.23
C LEU A 74 -5.35 -24.36 4.76
N GLY A 75 -4.11 -24.23 4.28
CA GLY A 75 -2.96 -24.98 4.80
C GLY A 75 -2.70 -24.72 6.28
N GLN A 76 -2.81 -23.47 6.72
CA GLN A 76 -2.70 -23.12 8.14
C GLN A 76 -3.80 -23.77 8.97
N VAL A 77 -5.07 -23.68 8.53
CA VAL A 77 -6.20 -24.32 9.23
C VAL A 77 -6.00 -25.82 9.30
N LYS A 78 -5.56 -26.47 8.21
CA LYS A 78 -5.24 -27.90 8.20
C LYS A 78 -4.20 -28.27 9.23
N SER A 79 -3.14 -27.48 9.39
CA SER A 79 -2.08 -27.69 10.36
C SER A 79 -2.61 -27.60 11.79
N GLU A 80 -3.47 -26.63 12.07
CA GLU A 80 -4.10 -26.49 13.40
C GLU A 80 -5.09 -27.60 13.69
N LEU A 81 -5.88 -28.06 12.70
CA LEU A 81 -6.76 -29.22 12.84
C LEU A 81 -5.97 -30.50 13.13
N LEU A 82 -4.81 -30.68 12.48
CA LEU A 82 -3.92 -31.80 12.77
C LEU A 82 -3.36 -31.73 14.19
N THR A 83 -2.94 -30.54 14.63
CA THR A 83 -2.46 -30.32 16.00
C THR A 83 -3.55 -30.64 17.02
N TYR A 84 -4.77 -30.24 16.78
CA TYR A 84 -5.93 -30.58 17.61
C TYR A 84 -6.13 -32.10 17.65
N ASN A 85 -6.10 -32.78 16.52
CA ASN A 85 -6.25 -34.24 16.45
C ASN A 85 -5.16 -34.97 17.21
N LEU A 86 -3.90 -34.53 17.12
CA LEU A 86 -2.79 -35.11 17.87
C LEU A 86 -2.96 -34.92 19.38
N GLN A 87 -3.58 -33.84 19.82
CA GLN A 87 -3.78 -33.54 21.25
C GLN A 87 -5.00 -34.25 21.84
N PHE A 88 -6.09 -34.36 21.07
CA PHE A 88 -7.39 -34.85 21.57
C PHE A 88 -7.80 -36.19 20.98
N GLY A 89 -7.07 -36.76 20.02
CA GLY A 89 -7.38 -38.03 19.35
C GLY A 89 -8.51 -37.97 18.35
N THR A 90 -9.07 -36.78 18.10
CA THR A 90 -10.19 -36.57 17.17
C THR A 90 -10.12 -35.14 16.58
N TYR A 91 -10.84 -34.92 15.49
CA TYR A 91 -10.98 -33.56 14.95
C TYR A 91 -12.11 -32.82 15.68
N PRO A 92 -12.04 -31.47 15.76
CA PRO A 92 -13.07 -30.68 16.43
C PRO A 92 -14.39 -30.76 15.69
N PRO A 93 -15.54 -30.80 16.37
CA PRO A 93 -16.85 -30.80 15.72
C PRO A 93 -17.17 -29.46 15.02
N SER A 94 -16.51 -28.36 15.41
CA SER A 94 -16.61 -27.05 14.77
C SER A 94 -15.28 -26.32 14.87
N ILE A 95 -14.94 -25.53 13.87
CA ILE A 95 -13.71 -24.72 13.86
C ILE A 95 -13.70 -23.66 14.97
N ASP A 96 -14.87 -23.21 15.43
CA ASP A 96 -15.00 -22.21 16.52
C ASP A 96 -14.41 -22.69 17.84
N ILE A 97 -14.40 -24.00 18.10
CA ILE A 97 -13.84 -24.58 19.31
C ILE A 97 -12.38 -24.26 19.44
N MET A 98 -11.66 -24.13 18.31
CA MET A 98 -10.23 -23.83 18.29
C MET A 98 -9.89 -22.44 18.84
N MET A 99 -10.88 -21.53 18.88
CA MET A 99 -10.73 -20.21 19.51
C MET A 99 -10.88 -20.28 21.04
N THR A 100 -11.50 -21.34 21.56
CA THR A 100 -11.74 -21.51 23.00
C THR A 100 -10.62 -22.27 23.72
N LEU A 101 -9.68 -22.85 22.98
CA LEU A 101 -8.53 -23.57 23.52
C LEU A 101 -7.63 -22.62 24.35
N ARG A 102 -6.78 -23.21 25.16
CA ARG A 102 -5.80 -22.50 25.98
C ARG A 102 -4.39 -23.08 25.79
N PRO A 103 -3.49 -22.42 25.04
CA PRO A 103 -3.72 -21.19 24.25
C PRO A 103 -4.66 -21.43 23.05
N PRO A 104 -5.35 -20.38 22.53
CA PRO A 104 -6.22 -20.52 21.38
C PRO A 104 -5.38 -20.76 20.11
N SER A 105 -5.82 -21.67 19.23
CA SER A 105 -5.20 -21.86 17.91
C SER A 105 -5.43 -20.67 16.99
N PHE A 106 -6.57 -20.01 17.14
CA PHE A 106 -6.90 -18.81 16.38
C PHE A 106 -7.46 -17.72 17.31
N GLU A 107 -6.99 -16.48 17.14
CA GLU A 107 -7.57 -15.31 17.81
C GLU A 107 -8.92 -14.91 17.16
N LYS A 108 -9.06 -15.16 15.88
CA LYS A 108 -10.26 -14.91 15.06
C LYS A 108 -10.43 -16.04 14.08
N LEU A 109 -11.68 -16.33 13.69
CA LEU A 109 -11.96 -17.30 12.63
C LEU A 109 -11.20 -16.90 11.35
N PRO A 110 -10.44 -17.84 10.78
CA PRO A 110 -9.72 -17.61 9.54
C PRO A 110 -10.70 -17.42 8.38
N LYS A 111 -10.38 -16.50 7.48
CA LYS A 111 -11.15 -16.18 6.30
C LYS A 111 -10.32 -16.44 5.06
N ASP A 112 -10.98 -16.61 3.92
CA ASP A 112 -10.33 -16.78 2.64
C ASP A 112 -9.77 -15.47 2.05
N GLY A 113 -9.28 -15.49 0.83
CA GLY A 113 -8.74 -14.32 0.14
C GLY A 113 -9.80 -13.28 -0.27
N TRP A 114 -11.08 -13.62 -0.22
CA TRP A 114 -12.22 -12.75 -0.51
C TRP A 114 -12.96 -12.29 0.74
N ASP A 115 -12.44 -12.64 1.93
CA ASP A 115 -12.97 -12.28 3.25
C ASP A 115 -14.21 -13.11 3.67
N HIS A 116 -14.43 -14.28 3.03
CA HIS A 116 -15.44 -15.24 3.42
C HIS A 116 -14.90 -16.23 4.46
N LEU A 117 -15.76 -16.78 5.29
CA LEU A 117 -15.40 -17.85 6.23
C LEU A 117 -15.21 -19.16 5.47
N PHE A 118 -14.33 -20.02 5.98
CA PHE A 118 -14.19 -21.38 5.47
C PHE A 118 -15.36 -22.25 5.90
N ASN A 119 -15.78 -23.16 5.01
CA ASN A 119 -16.70 -24.21 5.33
C ASN A 119 -15.93 -25.38 5.96
N TYR A 120 -16.41 -25.84 7.10
CA TYR A 120 -15.83 -26.95 7.82
C TYR A 120 -16.92 -27.89 8.32
N ALA A 121 -16.72 -29.20 8.14
CA ALA A 121 -17.57 -30.21 8.69
C ALA A 121 -16.76 -31.44 9.14
N TYR A 122 -17.09 -31.96 10.32
CA TYR A 122 -16.53 -33.20 10.82
C TYR A 122 -17.66 -34.08 11.42
N PRO A 123 -17.73 -35.36 11.05
CA PRO A 123 -16.93 -36.07 10.06
C PRO A 123 -17.16 -35.55 8.62
N GLY A 124 -16.19 -35.77 7.73
CA GLY A 124 -16.29 -35.39 6.33
C GLY A 124 -17.42 -36.14 5.60
N SER A 125 -18.00 -35.48 4.62
CA SER A 125 -19.17 -35.99 3.85
C SER A 125 -18.85 -37.21 3.00
N THR A 126 -17.59 -37.40 2.60
CA THR A 126 -17.16 -38.51 1.73
C THR A 126 -17.01 -39.85 2.44
N GLY A 127 -16.85 -39.84 3.77
CA GLY A 127 -16.53 -41.05 4.54
C GLY A 127 -15.14 -41.64 4.25
N ASP A 128 -14.30 -40.94 3.48
CA ASP A 128 -12.94 -41.35 3.16
C ASP A 128 -11.99 -41.07 4.35
N THR A 129 -11.32 -42.11 4.82
CA THR A 129 -10.35 -42.04 5.93
C THR A 129 -9.18 -41.10 5.63
N ASN A 130 -8.85 -40.87 4.35
CA ASN A 130 -7.83 -39.95 3.93
C ASN A 130 -8.33 -38.48 3.91
N LYS A 131 -9.65 -38.29 3.94
CA LYS A 131 -10.34 -36.99 3.99
C LYS A 131 -11.31 -36.96 5.18
N PRO A 132 -10.77 -36.94 6.41
CA PRO A 132 -11.57 -37.15 7.60
C PRO A 132 -12.58 -36.02 7.87
N TYR A 133 -12.37 -34.85 7.28
CA TYR A 133 -13.26 -33.69 7.39
C TYR A 133 -13.37 -32.97 6.05
N ASP A 134 -14.41 -32.19 5.90
CA ASP A 134 -14.55 -31.24 4.79
C ASP A 134 -13.99 -29.89 5.22
N LEU A 135 -13.16 -29.26 4.38
CA LEU A 135 -12.61 -27.92 4.59
C LEU A 135 -12.39 -27.26 3.23
N TYR A 136 -13.16 -26.23 2.94
CA TYR A 136 -13.08 -25.53 1.65
C TYR A 136 -13.54 -24.07 1.74
N SER A 137 -13.18 -23.29 0.74
CA SER A 137 -13.67 -21.94 0.50
C SER A 137 -14.60 -21.96 -0.70
N ASN A 138 -15.72 -21.24 -0.62
CA ASN A 138 -16.65 -21.03 -1.73
C ASN A 138 -16.13 -20.04 -2.79
N GLY A 139 -14.84 -19.67 -2.74
CA GLY A 139 -14.25 -18.80 -3.74
C GLY A 139 -14.79 -17.36 -3.75
N LYS A 140 -14.77 -16.77 -4.93
CA LYS A 140 -15.07 -15.37 -5.15
C LYS A 140 -16.55 -15.03 -5.01
N ASP A 141 -17.40 -15.88 -5.53
CA ASP A 141 -18.85 -15.65 -5.56
C ASP A 141 -19.59 -16.12 -4.31
N ASN A 142 -18.87 -16.78 -3.39
CA ASN A 142 -19.39 -17.37 -2.15
C ASN A 142 -20.50 -18.41 -2.36
N LEU A 143 -20.53 -19.07 -3.52
CA LEU A 143 -21.46 -20.15 -3.83
C LEU A 143 -20.72 -21.48 -3.88
N SER A 144 -21.21 -22.50 -3.14
CA SER A 144 -20.59 -23.82 -3.09
C SER A 144 -20.90 -24.64 -4.33
N GLY A 145 -19.93 -25.42 -4.82
CA GLY A 145 -20.11 -26.43 -5.87
C GLY A 145 -19.73 -25.95 -7.27
N ASN A 146 -18.87 -24.94 -7.41
CA ASN A 146 -18.44 -24.40 -8.69
C ASN A 146 -16.89 -24.40 -8.86
N GLU A 147 -16.40 -23.85 -9.99
CA GLU A 147 -14.98 -23.90 -10.38
C GLU A 147 -14.05 -23.00 -9.56
N ASP A 148 -14.59 -22.01 -8.86
CA ASP A 148 -13.78 -21.10 -8.05
C ASP A 148 -13.62 -21.58 -6.60
N ASP A 149 -14.31 -22.65 -6.21
CA ASP A 149 -14.12 -23.31 -4.92
C ASP A 149 -12.67 -23.77 -4.74
N VAL A 150 -12.18 -23.66 -3.52
CA VAL A 150 -10.84 -24.11 -3.14
C VAL A 150 -10.96 -25.14 -2.02
N ASP A 151 -10.85 -26.42 -2.38
CA ASP A 151 -10.88 -27.54 -1.43
C ASP A 151 -9.45 -27.87 -0.97
N ILE A 152 -9.27 -28.08 0.34
CA ILE A 152 -7.99 -28.43 0.95
C ILE A 152 -7.39 -29.73 0.41
N TRP A 153 -8.22 -30.65 -0.03
CA TRP A 153 -7.78 -31.96 -0.55
C TRP A 153 -7.43 -31.96 -2.04
N ASN A 154 -7.90 -30.95 -2.78
CA ASN A 154 -7.71 -30.83 -4.23
C ASN A 154 -6.97 -29.56 -4.63
N MET A 155 -6.50 -28.73 -3.67
CA MET A 155 -5.91 -27.43 -3.97
C MET A 155 -4.61 -27.47 -4.78
N ASP A 156 -3.93 -28.61 -4.82
CA ASP A 156 -2.71 -28.84 -5.58
C ASP A 156 -2.94 -29.62 -6.89
N ALA A 157 -4.21 -29.95 -7.20
CA ALA A 157 -4.56 -30.52 -8.48
C ALA A 157 -4.29 -29.54 -9.62
N PRO A 158 -3.73 -30.00 -10.75
CA PRO A 158 -3.35 -29.15 -11.89
C PRO A 158 -4.55 -28.49 -12.57
#